data_e77e633d501cb5c36d115516e33bc552
#
_entry.id   e77e633d501cb5c36d115516e33bc552
#
_cell.length_a   1.000
_cell.length_b   1.000
_cell.length_c   1.000
_cell.angle_alpha   90.00
_cell.angle_beta   90.00
_cell.angle_gamma   90.00
#
_symmetry.space_group_name_H-M   'P 1'
#
loop_
_entity.id
_entity.type
_entity.pdbx_description
1 polymer ?
#
loop_
_entity_poly.entity_id
_entity_poly.type
_entity_poly.pdbx_seq_one_letter_code
_entity_poly.pdbx_strand_id
1 'polypeptide(L)'
;EMLGPEIVAQYRVENHHGKILEEHDFLGTTPNGVPAWIDRRYVRADLKITTGLIEPHLMAGYSGGRKVICPGLAALETVKVWHGPRFLEHPKADCGCVAGNPVHEENTRIAQMAGCDFIVNVCLDGERRLTWVGAGDMIRAWEAGVAFIEQVVKAPVPEPLDIVVTSSAGYPLDTTFYQAVKGMTGALPIVKPGGTIILAASLSEGLGSPEFQHLLADNPDLEVFRQRILGSDYFVMDQWQLEELAKVRSRCRVKVVSDGVPPEVLRRCHVEPAPSVEQAVAESLAEYGPGARIAVIPKGPYVLPYVA
;
A
#
# COMPACT_ATOMS: atom_id res chain seq x y z
N GLU A 1 10.95 -13.78 14.48
CA GLU A 1 12.03 -13.14 13.68
C GLU A 1 12.17 -11.64 13.94
N MET A 2 11.06 -10.86 13.98
CA MET A 2 11.11 -9.39 14.15
C MET A 2 11.70 -8.92 15.47
N LEU A 3 11.46 -9.64 16.56
CA LEU A 3 11.84 -9.22 17.91
C LEU A 3 13.13 -9.87 18.41
N GLY A 4 13.61 -10.93 17.76
CA GLY A 4 14.71 -11.73 18.20
C GLY A 4 14.36 -12.74 19.33
N PRO A 5 15.17 -13.81 19.48
CA PRO A 5 14.85 -14.90 20.40
C PRO A 5 14.91 -14.47 21.87
N GLU A 6 15.76 -13.55 22.23
CA GLU A 6 15.90 -13.07 23.62
C GLU A 6 14.64 -12.36 24.12
N ILE A 7 14.04 -11.49 23.29
CA ILE A 7 12.81 -10.79 23.63
C ILE A 7 11.65 -11.77 23.74
N VAL A 8 11.53 -12.70 22.77
CA VAL A 8 10.46 -13.70 22.76
C VAL A 8 10.55 -14.65 23.96
N ALA A 9 11.76 -14.91 24.48
CA ALA A 9 11.97 -15.73 25.66
C ALA A 9 11.61 -15.02 26.98
N GLN A 10 11.72 -13.70 27.04
CA GLN A 10 11.50 -12.89 28.24
C GLN A 10 10.12 -12.29 28.36
N TYR A 11 9.47 -12.04 27.24
CA TYR A 11 8.19 -11.33 27.18
C TYR A 11 7.12 -12.17 26.47
N ARG A 12 5.88 -11.98 26.88
CA ARG A 12 4.74 -12.55 26.15
C ARG A 12 4.61 -11.88 24.78
N VAL A 13 4.79 -12.66 23.73
CA VAL A 13 4.65 -12.22 22.33
C VAL A 13 3.53 -13.03 21.67
N GLU A 14 2.55 -12.34 21.13
CA GLU A 14 1.40 -12.95 20.47
C GLU A 14 1.11 -12.29 19.13
N ASN A 15 0.62 -13.08 18.17
CA ASN A 15 0.13 -12.57 16.91
C ASN A 15 -1.31 -12.09 17.04
N HIS A 16 -1.67 -11.12 16.24
CA HIS A 16 -3.05 -10.72 16.00
C HIS A 16 -3.70 -11.62 14.95
N HIS A 17 -4.95 -12.04 15.17
CA HIS A 17 -5.70 -12.92 14.28
C HIS A 17 -6.96 -12.23 13.75
N GLY A 18 -6.81 -11.34 12.79
CA GLY A 18 -7.90 -10.50 12.27
C GLY A 18 -9.12 -11.24 11.72
N LYS A 19 -9.01 -12.54 11.40
CA LYS A 19 -10.13 -13.38 10.93
C LYS A 19 -10.95 -14.01 12.07
N ILE A 20 -10.51 -13.90 13.33
CA ILE A 20 -11.18 -14.49 14.50
C ILE A 20 -11.91 -13.37 15.25
N LEU A 21 -13.16 -13.10 14.89
CA LEU A 21 -13.94 -11.98 15.43
C LEU A 21 -14.07 -12.07 16.96
N GLU A 22 -14.14 -13.26 17.51
CA GLU A 22 -14.27 -13.52 18.96
C GLU A 22 -13.08 -13.03 19.78
N GLU A 23 -11.92 -12.76 19.14
CA GLU A 23 -10.74 -12.19 19.80
C GLU A 23 -10.79 -10.65 19.88
N HIS A 24 -11.85 -10.02 19.35
CA HIS A 24 -12.00 -8.57 19.29
C HIS A 24 -13.12 -8.08 20.18
N ASP A 25 -12.98 -6.86 20.68
CA ASP A 25 -14.03 -6.10 21.33
C ASP A 25 -14.64 -5.07 20.36
N PHE A 26 -15.97 -4.99 20.34
CA PHE A 26 -16.70 -4.00 19.55
C PHE A 26 -16.75 -2.65 20.27
N LEU A 27 -16.16 -1.63 19.69
CA LEU A 27 -16.08 -0.28 20.25
C LEU A 27 -17.19 0.66 19.77
N GLY A 28 -18.02 0.20 18.85
CA GLY A 28 -19.08 0.97 18.21
C GLY A 28 -18.90 1.09 16.70
N THR A 29 -19.81 1.86 16.07
CA THR A 29 -19.77 2.13 14.64
C THR A 29 -19.43 3.60 14.41
N THR A 30 -18.53 3.88 13.50
CA THR A 30 -18.16 5.25 13.14
C THR A 30 -19.31 5.96 12.40
N PRO A 31 -19.35 7.31 12.32
CA PRO A 31 -20.34 8.03 11.52
C PRO A 31 -20.37 7.63 10.05
N ASN A 32 -19.25 7.11 9.53
CA ASN A 32 -19.19 6.60 8.16
C ASN A 32 -19.62 5.13 8.03
N GLY A 33 -20.16 4.52 9.09
CA GLY A 33 -20.70 3.17 9.06
C GLY A 33 -19.67 2.06 9.18
N VAL A 34 -18.43 2.36 9.59
CA VAL A 34 -17.40 1.34 9.80
C VAL A 34 -17.53 0.76 11.22
N PRO A 35 -17.73 -0.57 11.38
CA PRO A 35 -17.74 -1.20 12.70
C PRO A 35 -16.31 -1.27 13.24
N ALA A 36 -16.08 -0.75 14.43
CA ALA A 36 -14.76 -0.75 15.07
C ALA A 36 -14.59 -1.98 15.96
N TRP A 37 -14.05 -3.05 15.39
CA TRP A 37 -13.65 -4.26 16.10
C TRP A 37 -12.13 -4.29 16.25
N ILE A 38 -11.63 -4.17 17.47
CA ILE A 38 -10.19 -4.12 17.78
C ILE A 38 -9.81 -5.24 18.72
N ASP A 39 -8.61 -5.79 18.54
CA ASP A 39 -8.06 -6.88 19.36
C ASP A 39 -8.27 -6.59 20.86
N ARG A 40 -8.93 -7.54 21.53
CA ARG A 40 -9.34 -7.43 22.93
C ARG A 40 -8.17 -7.23 23.86
N ARG A 41 -7.03 -7.81 23.58
CA ARG A 41 -5.82 -7.68 24.40
C ARG A 41 -5.32 -6.24 24.41
N TYR A 42 -5.38 -5.59 23.24
CA TYR A 42 -5.03 -4.17 23.11
C TYR A 42 -6.06 -3.27 23.81
N VAL A 43 -7.36 -3.49 23.55
CA VAL A 43 -8.43 -2.66 24.12
C VAL A 43 -8.39 -2.67 25.64
N ARG A 44 -8.13 -3.82 26.27
CA ARG A 44 -8.14 -4.05 27.72
C ARG A 44 -6.80 -3.82 28.41
N ALA A 45 -5.76 -3.43 27.67
CA ALA A 45 -4.48 -3.11 28.27
C ALA A 45 -4.56 -1.80 29.08
N ASP A 46 -3.92 -1.79 30.25
CA ASP A 46 -3.84 -0.60 31.12
C ASP A 46 -2.95 0.50 30.53
N LEU A 47 -1.95 0.11 29.73
CA LEU A 47 -1.04 1.02 29.03
C LEU A 47 -0.86 0.54 27.58
N LYS A 48 -1.10 1.43 26.62
CA LYS A 48 -1.07 1.15 25.17
C LYS A 48 0.03 1.94 24.51
N ILE A 49 1.14 1.26 24.23
CA ILE A 49 2.27 1.83 23.48
C ILE A 49 2.35 1.15 22.13
N THR A 50 2.38 1.92 21.05
CA THR A 50 2.54 1.38 19.70
C THR A 50 3.85 1.84 19.08
N THR A 51 4.47 0.97 18.29
CA THR A 51 5.68 1.27 17.53
C THR A 51 5.40 1.16 16.04
N GLY A 52 5.95 2.05 15.22
CA GLY A 52 5.66 2.05 13.79
C GLY A 52 6.71 2.76 12.94
N LEU A 53 6.69 2.43 11.65
CA LEU A 53 7.48 3.06 10.61
C LEU A 53 6.60 4.04 9.84
N ILE A 54 7.08 5.28 9.65
CA ILE A 54 6.42 6.28 8.81
C ILE A 54 7.08 6.26 7.44
N GLU A 55 6.28 5.94 6.44
CA GLU A 55 6.64 5.92 5.02
C GLU A 55 5.40 6.22 4.16
N PRO A 56 5.55 6.59 2.88
CA PRO A 56 4.42 6.77 1.98
C PRO A 56 3.53 5.51 1.91
N HIS A 57 2.22 5.71 1.82
CA HIS A 57 1.27 4.60 1.75
C HIS A 57 0.21 4.83 0.69
N LEU A 58 0.08 3.90 -0.24
CA LEU A 58 -0.71 4.01 -1.47
C LEU A 58 -2.14 4.52 -1.31
N MET A 59 -2.82 4.29 -0.19
CA MET A 59 -4.21 4.73 0.02
C MET A 59 -4.44 5.57 1.28
N ALA A 60 -3.56 5.48 2.29
CA ALA A 60 -3.74 6.13 3.59
C ALA A 60 -2.80 7.33 3.81
N GLY A 61 -2.19 7.83 2.74
CA GLY A 61 -1.17 8.88 2.79
C GLY A 61 0.15 8.36 3.29
N TYR A 62 0.25 8.08 4.59
CA TYR A 62 1.45 7.54 5.25
C TYR A 62 1.11 6.41 6.22
N SER A 63 2.07 5.52 6.46
CA SER A 63 2.04 4.45 7.46
C SER A 63 2.34 4.96 8.86
N GLY A 64 2.52 4.07 9.83
CA GLY A 64 2.78 4.40 11.23
C GLY A 64 1.57 4.98 11.98
N GLY A 65 1.79 5.43 13.22
CA GLY A 65 0.77 6.02 14.08
C GLY A 65 -0.49 5.17 14.21
N ARG A 66 -1.64 5.77 13.90
CA ARG A 66 -2.97 5.13 13.93
C ARG A 66 -3.07 3.82 13.13
N LYS A 67 -2.25 3.65 12.08
CA LYS A 67 -2.31 2.42 11.24
C LYS A 67 -1.84 1.16 11.98
N VAL A 68 -1.04 1.29 13.00
CA VAL A 68 -0.65 0.15 13.85
C VAL A 68 -1.87 -0.40 14.61
N ILE A 69 -2.86 0.44 14.89
CA ILE A 69 -4.11 0.06 15.57
C ILE A 69 -5.18 -0.31 14.54
N CYS A 70 -5.46 0.56 13.58
CA CYS A 70 -6.38 0.29 12.48
C CYS A 70 -5.66 0.52 11.13
N PRO A 71 -5.43 -0.52 10.32
CA PRO A 71 -5.96 -1.88 10.41
C PRO A 71 -5.15 -2.87 11.26
N GLY A 72 -3.98 -2.51 11.81
CA GLY A 72 -3.01 -3.45 12.39
C GLY A 72 -3.54 -4.40 13.46
N LEU A 73 -4.54 -3.97 14.24
CA LEU A 73 -5.20 -4.76 15.29
C LEU A 73 -6.72 -4.89 15.07
N ALA A 74 -7.20 -4.54 13.88
CA ALA A 74 -8.63 -4.58 13.56
C ALA A 74 -9.05 -5.96 13.04
N ALA A 75 -10.29 -6.36 13.35
CA ALA A 75 -10.92 -7.53 12.74
C ALA A 75 -11.19 -7.32 11.25
N LEU A 76 -11.33 -8.43 10.53
CA LEU A 76 -11.69 -8.42 9.11
C LEU A 76 -13.00 -7.65 8.85
N GLU A 77 -13.96 -7.72 9.76
CA GLU A 77 -15.24 -7.00 9.71
C GLU A 77 -15.06 -5.48 9.64
N THR A 78 -14.05 -4.94 10.30
CA THR A 78 -13.66 -3.53 10.20
C THR A 78 -12.95 -3.26 8.87
N VAL A 79 -11.97 -4.11 8.55
CA VAL A 79 -11.11 -3.93 7.38
C VAL A 79 -11.89 -3.96 6.07
N LYS A 80 -12.81 -4.90 5.91
CA LYS A 80 -13.61 -5.04 4.68
C LYS A 80 -14.48 -3.84 4.36
N VAL A 81 -14.96 -3.12 5.38
CA VAL A 81 -15.75 -1.90 5.19
C VAL A 81 -14.84 -0.70 4.92
N TRP A 82 -13.80 -0.54 5.73
CA TRP A 82 -12.84 0.55 5.64
C TRP A 82 -11.98 0.49 4.36
N HIS A 83 -11.61 -0.73 3.90
CA HIS A 83 -10.94 -0.96 2.61
C HIS A 83 -11.96 -1.14 1.45
N GLY A 84 -13.21 -0.79 1.66
CA GLY A 84 -14.21 -0.85 0.59
C GLY A 84 -14.06 0.28 -0.42
N PRO A 85 -14.61 0.10 -1.64
CA PRO A 85 -14.47 1.06 -2.75
C PRO A 85 -14.99 2.45 -2.40
N ARG A 86 -15.98 2.55 -1.49
CA ARG A 86 -16.48 3.83 -0.98
C ARG A 86 -15.39 4.74 -0.43
N PHE A 87 -14.36 4.15 0.17
CA PHE A 87 -13.20 4.86 0.72
C PHE A 87 -12.07 4.94 -0.31
N LEU A 88 -11.78 3.82 -0.99
CA LEU A 88 -10.60 3.71 -1.86
C LEU A 88 -10.76 4.44 -3.20
N GLU A 89 -11.96 4.55 -3.73
CA GLU A 89 -12.21 5.33 -4.97
C GLU A 89 -12.27 6.86 -4.74
N HIS A 90 -12.13 7.30 -3.49
CA HIS A 90 -12.09 8.74 -3.22
C HIS A 90 -10.78 9.34 -3.76
N PRO A 91 -10.82 10.49 -4.47
CA PRO A 91 -9.62 11.08 -5.10
C PRO A 91 -8.47 11.40 -4.14
N LYS A 92 -8.76 11.54 -2.86
CA LYS A 92 -7.77 11.80 -1.82
C LYS A 92 -7.31 10.52 -1.08
N ALA A 93 -7.88 9.36 -1.37
CA ALA A 93 -7.39 8.07 -0.87
C ALA A 93 -6.13 7.68 -1.66
N ASP A 94 -5.06 8.44 -1.48
CA ASP A 94 -3.86 8.38 -2.30
C ASP A 94 -2.59 8.53 -1.47
N CYS A 95 -1.47 8.18 -2.08
CA CYS A 95 -0.15 8.24 -1.48
C CYS A 95 0.24 9.68 -1.15
N GLY A 96 0.76 9.91 0.06
CA GLY A 96 1.16 11.24 0.52
C GLY A 96 0.00 12.19 0.87
N CYS A 97 -1.24 11.83 0.60
CA CYS A 97 -2.41 12.65 0.90
C CYS A 97 -2.92 12.38 2.32
N VAL A 98 -2.91 13.40 3.19
CA VAL A 98 -3.40 13.32 4.58
C VAL A 98 -4.71 14.08 4.73
N ALA A 99 -4.72 15.37 4.39
CA ALA A 99 -5.87 16.23 4.61
C ALA A 99 -7.06 15.88 3.70
N GLY A 100 -8.18 15.48 4.29
CA GLY A 100 -9.39 15.07 3.58
C GLY A 100 -9.29 13.68 2.92
N ASN A 101 -8.30 12.88 3.29
CA ASN A 101 -8.20 11.48 2.90
C ASN A 101 -9.11 10.64 3.80
N PRO A 102 -10.22 10.08 3.27
CA PRO A 102 -11.20 9.38 4.10
C PRO A 102 -10.65 8.10 4.72
N VAL A 103 -9.66 7.46 4.08
CA VAL A 103 -8.98 6.28 4.63
C VAL A 103 -8.14 6.66 5.84
N HIS A 104 -7.40 7.78 5.77
CA HIS A 104 -6.65 8.31 6.91
C HIS A 104 -7.57 8.74 8.05
N GLU A 105 -8.60 9.51 7.75
CA GLU A 105 -9.51 10.06 8.76
C GLU A 105 -10.25 8.94 9.50
N GLU A 106 -10.69 7.92 8.78
CA GLU A 106 -11.44 6.81 9.37
C GLU A 106 -10.57 5.93 10.26
N ASN A 107 -9.37 5.56 9.82
CA ASN A 107 -8.49 4.77 10.66
C ASN A 107 -7.97 5.56 11.88
N THR A 108 -7.84 6.88 11.76
CA THR A 108 -7.54 7.76 12.90
C THR A 108 -8.66 7.74 13.93
N ARG A 109 -9.91 7.85 13.47
CA ARG A 109 -11.10 7.80 14.35
C ARG A 109 -11.20 6.47 15.08
N ILE A 110 -11.01 5.35 14.38
CA ILE A 110 -11.05 4.02 14.99
C ILE A 110 -9.91 3.85 16.00
N ALA A 111 -8.72 4.32 15.69
CA ALA A 111 -7.59 4.28 16.62
C ALA A 111 -7.85 5.14 17.88
N GLN A 112 -8.51 6.29 17.73
CA GLN A 112 -8.94 7.12 18.88
C GLN A 112 -10.01 6.42 19.73
N MET A 113 -10.96 5.69 19.12
CA MET A 113 -11.93 4.88 19.86
C MET A 113 -11.26 3.77 20.68
N ALA A 114 -10.20 3.16 20.14
CA ALA A 114 -9.43 2.12 20.84
C ALA A 114 -8.52 2.69 21.95
N GLY A 115 -8.14 3.95 21.84
CA GLY A 115 -7.17 4.63 22.70
C GLY A 115 -5.73 4.27 22.34
N CYS A 116 -4.82 5.19 22.61
CA CYS A 116 -3.37 5.00 22.50
C CYS A 116 -2.68 5.98 23.43
N ASP A 117 -1.94 5.49 24.42
CA ASP A 117 -1.30 6.35 25.41
C ASP A 117 0.00 6.95 24.90
N PHE A 118 0.73 6.20 24.05
CA PHE A 118 2.02 6.62 23.58
C PHE A 118 2.41 5.92 22.29
N ILE A 119 3.05 6.65 21.37
CA ILE A 119 3.67 6.05 20.19
C ILE A 119 5.18 6.27 20.16
N VAL A 120 5.90 5.34 19.56
CA VAL A 120 7.28 5.53 19.10
C VAL A 120 7.32 5.22 17.61
N ASN A 121 7.55 6.23 16.80
CA ASN A 121 7.61 6.08 15.36
C ASN A 121 8.98 6.47 14.82
N VAL A 122 9.36 5.84 13.72
CA VAL A 122 10.66 6.05 13.08
C VAL A 122 10.49 6.32 11.60
N CYS A 123 11.49 7.00 10.99
CA CYS A 123 11.71 7.02 9.56
C CYS A 123 13.05 6.40 9.25
N LEU A 124 13.14 5.70 8.13
CA LEU A 124 14.34 5.02 7.66
C LEU A 124 14.76 5.59 6.29
N ASP A 125 16.06 5.53 6.01
CA ASP A 125 16.57 5.80 4.66
C ASP A 125 16.50 4.57 3.74
N GLY A 126 16.97 4.73 2.52
CA GLY A 126 16.98 3.64 1.53
C GLY A 126 17.89 2.46 1.88
N GLU A 127 18.75 2.59 2.87
CA GLU A 127 19.61 1.53 3.43
C GLU A 127 19.07 0.99 4.76
N ARG A 128 17.83 1.37 5.14
CA ARG A 128 17.18 1.02 6.40
C ARG A 128 17.87 1.55 7.65
N ARG A 129 18.66 2.60 7.55
CA ARG A 129 19.23 3.28 8.70
C ARG A 129 18.22 4.25 9.28
N LEU A 130 18.21 4.35 10.60
CA LEU A 130 17.35 5.26 11.33
C LEU A 130 17.72 6.72 11.02
N THR A 131 16.76 7.49 10.49
CA THR A 131 16.95 8.91 10.13
C THR A 131 16.14 9.86 11.01
N TRP A 132 15.06 9.37 11.60
CA TRP A 132 14.22 10.15 12.49
C TRP A 132 13.50 9.24 13.50
N VAL A 133 13.36 9.74 14.72
CA VAL A 133 12.56 9.12 15.80
C VAL A 133 11.67 10.17 16.40
N GLY A 134 10.39 9.87 16.53
CA GLY A 134 9.43 10.67 17.29
C GLY A 134 8.62 9.81 18.25
N ALA A 135 8.36 10.35 19.42
CA ALA A 135 7.62 9.65 20.45
C ALA A 135 6.68 10.61 21.18
N GLY A 136 5.54 10.11 21.64
CA GLY A 136 4.55 10.91 22.37
C GLY A 136 3.11 10.64 21.96
N ASP A 137 2.29 11.68 21.90
CA ASP A 137 0.90 11.64 21.47
C ASP A 137 0.78 11.04 20.06
N MET A 138 -0.20 10.17 19.85
CA MET A 138 -0.37 9.42 18.61
C MET A 138 -0.46 10.32 17.36
N ILE A 139 -1.14 11.45 17.47
CA ILE A 139 -1.34 12.34 16.33
C ILE A 139 -0.12 13.24 16.15
N ARG A 140 0.29 13.97 17.18
CA ARG A 140 1.35 14.97 17.10
C ARG A 140 2.71 14.37 16.75
N ALA A 141 3.08 13.25 17.37
CA ALA A 141 4.33 12.58 17.06
C ALA A 141 4.35 12.01 15.65
N TRP A 142 3.20 11.47 15.19
CA TRP A 142 3.07 10.99 13.81
C TRP A 142 3.13 12.14 12.79
N GLU A 143 2.42 13.24 13.02
CA GLU A 143 2.46 14.42 12.15
C GLU A 143 3.86 15.01 12.01
N ALA A 144 4.62 15.05 13.10
CA ALA A 144 6.02 15.49 13.08
C ALA A 144 6.89 14.57 12.18
N GLY A 145 6.65 13.25 12.22
CA GLY A 145 7.33 12.30 11.38
C GLY A 145 6.92 12.40 9.91
N VAL A 146 5.64 12.67 9.63
CA VAL A 146 5.16 12.95 8.27
C VAL A 146 5.82 14.20 7.71
N ALA A 147 5.86 15.29 8.49
CA ALA A 147 6.51 16.53 8.07
C ALA A 147 8.01 16.34 7.77
N PHE A 148 8.68 15.46 8.51
CA PHE A 148 10.07 15.08 8.24
C PHE A 148 10.20 14.28 6.94
N ILE A 149 9.43 13.18 6.81
CA ILE A 149 9.61 12.26 5.67
C ILE A 149 9.19 12.88 4.34
N GLU A 150 8.20 13.78 4.35
CA GLU A 150 7.79 14.52 3.15
C GLU A 150 8.94 15.26 2.46
N GLN A 151 9.87 15.82 3.22
CA GLN A 151 11.02 16.53 2.69
C GLN A 151 12.01 15.62 1.96
N VAL A 152 11.96 14.32 2.29
CA VAL A 152 12.88 13.31 1.74
C VAL A 152 12.28 12.58 0.55
N VAL A 153 10.96 12.29 0.59
CA VAL A 153 10.32 11.39 -0.39
C VAL A 153 9.69 12.10 -1.57
N LYS A 154 9.41 13.40 -1.48
CA LYS A 154 8.82 14.18 -2.57
C LYS A 154 9.82 14.41 -3.70
N ALA A 155 9.44 14.02 -4.92
CA ALA A 155 10.26 14.15 -6.12
C ALA A 155 9.47 14.85 -7.25
N PRO A 156 9.71 16.14 -7.50
CA PRO A 156 9.03 16.87 -8.56
C PRO A 156 9.52 16.48 -9.95
N VAL A 157 8.60 16.38 -10.89
CA VAL A 157 8.90 16.32 -12.33
C VAL A 157 8.18 17.48 -13.03
N PRO A 158 8.75 18.06 -14.10
CA PRO A 158 8.20 19.27 -14.73
C PRO A 158 6.90 19.02 -15.50
N GLU A 159 6.66 17.78 -15.94
CA GLU A 159 5.46 17.37 -16.68
C GLU A 159 5.28 15.85 -16.64
N PRO A 160 4.09 15.33 -16.97
CA PRO A 160 3.86 13.89 -17.10
C PRO A 160 4.76 13.25 -18.16
N LEU A 161 5.13 12.00 -17.94
CA LEU A 161 6.15 11.28 -18.72
C LEU A 161 5.53 10.13 -19.52
N ASP A 162 6.15 9.81 -20.65
CA ASP A 162 5.70 8.74 -21.53
C ASP A 162 6.01 7.35 -20.94
N ILE A 163 7.17 7.24 -20.26
CA ILE A 163 7.68 6.00 -19.69
C ILE A 163 8.14 6.29 -18.26
N VAL A 164 7.71 5.43 -17.32
CA VAL A 164 8.24 5.45 -15.95
C VAL A 164 8.80 4.08 -15.62
N VAL A 165 10.10 3.99 -15.43
CA VAL A 165 10.77 2.77 -14.96
C VAL A 165 10.79 2.80 -13.45
N THR A 166 10.28 1.76 -12.80
CA THR A 166 10.18 1.69 -11.34
C THR A 166 10.50 0.28 -10.82
N SER A 167 10.65 0.15 -9.51
CA SER A 167 10.78 -1.13 -8.83
C SER A 167 9.79 -1.23 -7.67
N SER A 168 9.70 -2.40 -7.05
CA SER A 168 9.00 -2.59 -5.78
C SER A 168 9.93 -2.45 -4.56
N ALA A 169 11.02 -1.71 -4.69
CA ALA A 169 12.00 -1.40 -3.65
C ALA A 169 12.80 -2.59 -3.08
N GLY A 170 12.68 -3.78 -3.65
CA GLY A 170 13.37 -4.99 -3.20
C GLY A 170 12.67 -5.67 -2.01
N TYR A 171 13.36 -6.67 -1.44
CA TYR A 171 12.82 -7.44 -0.31
C TYR A 171 12.45 -6.56 0.89
N PRO A 172 11.26 -6.78 1.51
CA PRO A 172 10.26 -7.81 1.24
C PRO A 172 9.13 -7.37 0.28
N LEU A 173 9.14 -6.12 -0.21
CA LEU A 173 8.03 -5.57 -1.01
C LEU A 173 7.98 -6.07 -2.46
N ASP A 174 9.01 -6.74 -2.93
CA ASP A 174 9.06 -7.29 -4.30
C ASP A 174 8.86 -8.80 -4.37
N THR A 175 8.56 -9.46 -3.25
CA THR A 175 8.44 -10.93 -3.21
C THR A 175 7.17 -11.47 -3.84
N THR A 176 6.09 -10.67 -3.89
CA THR A 176 4.83 -11.08 -4.50
C THR A 176 4.29 -10.03 -5.47
N PHE A 177 3.51 -10.48 -6.46
CA PHE A 177 2.83 -9.56 -7.38
C PHE A 177 1.84 -8.65 -6.64
N TYR A 178 1.17 -9.16 -5.60
CA TYR A 178 0.31 -8.37 -4.71
C TYR A 178 1.05 -7.13 -4.17
N GLN A 179 2.24 -7.31 -3.65
CA GLN A 179 3.04 -6.19 -3.12
C GLN A 179 3.58 -5.31 -4.25
N ALA A 180 3.93 -5.90 -5.39
CA ALA A 180 4.53 -5.22 -6.53
C ALA A 180 3.59 -4.17 -7.16
N VAL A 181 2.27 -4.30 -7.03
CA VAL A 181 1.29 -3.27 -7.44
C VAL A 181 1.60 -1.92 -6.78
N LYS A 182 2.17 -1.88 -5.57
CA LYS A 182 2.55 -0.63 -4.88
C LYS A 182 3.61 0.17 -5.66
N GLY A 183 4.52 -0.51 -6.35
CA GLY A 183 5.48 0.15 -7.24
C GLY A 183 4.81 0.77 -8.47
N MET A 184 3.75 0.15 -8.96
CA MET A 184 2.96 0.69 -10.08
C MET A 184 2.15 1.91 -9.65
N THR A 185 1.44 1.84 -8.52
CA THR A 185 0.66 2.97 -7.99
C THR A 185 1.55 4.16 -7.64
N GLY A 186 2.76 3.92 -7.11
CA GLY A 186 3.75 4.96 -6.82
C GLY A 186 4.23 5.73 -8.07
N ALA A 187 4.22 5.10 -9.24
CA ALA A 187 4.59 5.73 -10.50
C ALA A 187 3.42 6.47 -11.20
N LEU A 188 2.18 6.14 -10.82
CA LEU A 188 0.97 6.60 -11.49
C LEU A 188 0.82 8.14 -11.57
N PRO A 189 1.20 8.93 -10.54
CA PRO A 189 1.02 10.38 -10.57
C PRO A 189 1.77 11.10 -11.70
N ILE A 190 2.86 10.52 -12.19
CA ILE A 190 3.74 11.17 -13.19
C ILE A 190 3.70 10.50 -14.56
N VAL A 191 2.98 9.41 -14.75
CA VAL A 191 2.82 8.79 -16.07
C VAL A 191 1.66 9.45 -16.83
N LYS A 192 1.86 9.72 -18.12
CA LYS A 192 0.80 10.21 -19.02
C LYS A 192 -0.33 9.18 -19.18
N PRO A 193 -1.58 9.62 -19.40
CA PRO A 193 -2.61 8.72 -19.92
C PRO A 193 -2.12 8.02 -21.20
N GLY A 194 -2.22 6.68 -21.25
CA GLY A 194 -1.70 5.87 -22.33
C GLY A 194 -0.18 5.61 -22.31
N GLY A 195 0.54 6.17 -21.34
CA GLY A 195 1.96 5.91 -21.13
C GLY A 195 2.27 4.48 -20.64
N THR A 196 3.54 4.21 -20.35
CA THR A 196 3.99 2.87 -19.93
C THR A 196 4.73 2.95 -18.58
N ILE A 197 4.32 2.14 -17.63
CA ILE A 197 5.09 1.83 -16.43
C ILE A 197 5.87 0.53 -16.69
N ILE A 198 7.18 0.54 -16.45
CA ILE A 198 8.05 -0.64 -16.50
C ILE A 198 8.45 -0.95 -15.07
N LEU A 199 7.97 -2.06 -14.55
CA LEU A 199 8.22 -2.50 -13.18
C LEU A 199 9.24 -3.64 -13.15
N ALA A 200 10.29 -3.48 -12.36
CA ALA A 200 11.22 -4.57 -12.01
C ALA A 200 10.93 -5.07 -10.60
N ALA A 201 10.65 -6.37 -10.45
CA ALA A 201 10.36 -7.00 -9.17
C ALA A 201 10.75 -8.49 -9.19
N SER A 202 11.25 -9.00 -8.05
CA SER A 202 11.67 -10.41 -7.92
C SER A 202 10.50 -11.38 -8.10
N LEU A 203 9.38 -11.15 -7.43
CA LEU A 203 8.19 -12.02 -7.36
C LEU A 203 8.53 -13.46 -6.94
N SER A 204 9.56 -13.61 -6.09
CA SER A 204 10.09 -14.93 -5.66
C SER A 204 9.09 -15.79 -4.89
N GLU A 205 8.03 -15.19 -4.34
CA GLU A 205 6.92 -15.86 -3.66
C GLU A 205 5.63 -15.88 -4.50
N GLY A 206 5.73 -15.59 -5.79
CA GLY A 206 4.62 -15.68 -6.75
C GLY A 206 3.63 -14.52 -6.68
N LEU A 207 2.33 -14.84 -6.78
CA LEU A 207 1.30 -13.81 -6.93
C LEU A 207 0.79 -13.21 -5.60
N GLY A 208 0.94 -13.89 -4.49
CA GLY A 208 0.39 -13.51 -3.19
C GLY A 208 -0.60 -14.55 -2.65
N SER A 209 -1.57 -14.10 -1.83
CA SER A 209 -2.55 -14.99 -1.19
C SER A 209 -3.36 -15.81 -2.19
N PRO A 210 -3.89 -16.99 -1.77
CA PRO A 210 -4.82 -17.75 -2.60
C PRO A 210 -6.05 -16.93 -3.03
N GLU A 211 -6.56 -16.08 -2.15
CA GLU A 211 -7.70 -15.20 -2.43
C GLU A 211 -7.36 -14.20 -3.55
N PHE A 212 -6.18 -13.59 -3.53
CA PHE A 212 -5.74 -12.68 -4.58
C PHE A 212 -5.51 -13.40 -5.91
N GLN A 213 -4.98 -14.62 -5.88
CA GLN A 213 -4.83 -15.44 -7.09
C GLN A 213 -6.18 -15.77 -7.73
N HIS A 214 -7.19 -16.13 -6.93
CA HIS A 214 -8.55 -16.35 -7.41
C HIS A 214 -9.16 -15.06 -7.98
N LEU A 215 -8.98 -13.91 -7.31
CA LEU A 215 -9.43 -12.62 -7.84
C LEU A 215 -8.88 -12.31 -9.22
N LEU A 216 -7.58 -12.55 -9.46
CA LEU A 216 -6.96 -12.35 -10.78
C LEU A 216 -7.55 -13.30 -11.83
N ALA A 217 -7.78 -14.56 -11.47
CA ALA A 217 -8.32 -15.57 -12.37
C ALA A 217 -9.79 -15.33 -12.75
N ASP A 218 -10.60 -14.92 -11.77
CA ASP A 218 -12.06 -14.77 -11.91
C ASP A 218 -12.47 -13.42 -12.54
N ASN A 219 -11.53 -12.48 -12.65
CA ASN A 219 -11.80 -11.14 -13.18
C ASN A 219 -10.89 -10.80 -14.37
N PRO A 220 -11.15 -11.40 -15.54
CA PRO A 220 -10.36 -11.14 -16.75
C PRO A 220 -10.57 -9.72 -17.31
N ASP A 221 -11.59 -9.01 -16.86
CA ASP A 221 -11.89 -7.62 -17.21
C ASP A 221 -11.93 -6.77 -15.93
N LEU A 222 -10.94 -5.87 -15.79
CA LEU A 222 -10.80 -5.02 -14.61
C LEU A 222 -11.87 -3.94 -14.52
N GLU A 223 -12.45 -3.50 -15.64
CA GLU A 223 -13.53 -2.52 -15.60
C GLU A 223 -14.83 -3.17 -15.10
N VAL A 224 -15.13 -4.37 -15.55
CA VAL A 224 -16.26 -5.17 -15.02
C VAL A 224 -16.05 -5.45 -13.54
N PHE A 225 -14.82 -5.75 -13.11
CA PHE A 225 -14.50 -5.92 -11.70
C PHE A 225 -14.77 -4.65 -10.89
N ARG A 226 -14.29 -3.48 -11.36
CA ARG A 226 -14.54 -2.18 -10.69
C ARG A 226 -16.03 -1.89 -10.54
N GLN A 227 -16.81 -2.10 -11.59
CA GLN A 227 -18.26 -1.91 -11.53
C GLN A 227 -18.92 -2.86 -10.53
N ARG A 228 -18.46 -4.11 -10.45
CA ARG A 228 -18.95 -5.11 -9.51
C ARG A 228 -18.71 -4.68 -8.05
N ILE A 229 -17.51 -4.25 -7.71
CA ILE A 229 -17.18 -3.85 -6.33
C ILE A 229 -17.87 -2.55 -5.90
N LEU A 230 -18.17 -1.64 -6.84
CA LEU A 230 -18.87 -0.38 -6.58
C LEU A 230 -20.38 -0.56 -6.35
N GLY A 231 -20.97 -1.55 -6.96
CA GLY A 231 -22.44 -1.72 -7.04
C GLY A 231 -23.06 -2.75 -6.11
N SER A 232 -22.29 -3.50 -5.29
CA SER A 232 -22.82 -4.67 -4.60
C SER A 232 -22.17 -4.94 -3.22
N ASP A 233 -22.76 -5.91 -2.49
CA ASP A 233 -22.17 -6.52 -1.29
C ASP A 233 -21.02 -7.49 -1.62
N TYR A 234 -20.45 -7.40 -2.81
CA TYR A 234 -19.31 -8.22 -3.23
C TYR A 234 -18.08 -7.89 -2.41
N PHE A 235 -17.57 -8.89 -1.75
CA PHE A 235 -16.31 -8.80 -1.02
C PHE A 235 -15.51 -10.10 -1.13
N VAL A 236 -14.27 -9.96 -1.57
CA VAL A 236 -13.25 -11.00 -1.49
C VAL A 236 -12.01 -10.39 -0.83
N MET A 237 -11.36 -11.13 0.06
CA MET A 237 -10.11 -10.70 0.69
C MET A 237 -9.12 -10.28 -0.40
N ASP A 238 -8.38 -9.19 -0.14
CA ASP A 238 -7.37 -8.61 -1.04
C ASP A 238 -7.93 -7.92 -2.31
N GLN A 239 -9.28 -7.81 -2.46
CA GLN A 239 -9.88 -7.12 -3.61
C GLN A 239 -9.37 -5.68 -3.78
N TRP A 240 -9.03 -5.00 -2.69
CA TRP A 240 -8.45 -3.65 -2.72
C TRP A 240 -7.16 -3.56 -3.52
N GLN A 241 -6.34 -4.64 -3.57
CA GLN A 241 -5.12 -4.61 -4.36
C GLN A 241 -5.40 -4.81 -5.86
N LEU A 242 -6.43 -5.58 -6.20
CA LEU A 242 -6.89 -5.67 -7.59
C LEU A 242 -7.56 -4.36 -8.05
N GLU A 243 -8.25 -3.66 -7.14
CA GLU A 243 -8.81 -2.33 -7.37
C GLU A 243 -7.69 -1.31 -7.67
N GLU A 244 -6.60 -1.32 -6.90
CA GLU A 244 -5.43 -0.48 -7.17
C GLU A 244 -4.76 -0.81 -8.51
N LEU A 245 -4.63 -2.10 -8.86
CA LEU A 245 -4.15 -2.50 -10.18
C LEU A 245 -5.08 -2.02 -11.29
N ALA A 246 -6.39 -2.08 -11.09
CA ALA A 246 -7.37 -1.60 -12.06
C ALA A 246 -7.25 -0.08 -12.29
N LYS A 247 -7.00 0.72 -11.26
CA LYS A 247 -6.70 2.16 -11.38
C LYS A 247 -5.46 2.40 -12.25
N VAL A 248 -4.40 1.65 -12.02
CA VAL A 248 -3.17 1.74 -12.84
C VAL A 248 -3.48 1.40 -14.30
N ARG A 249 -4.14 0.27 -14.53
CA ARG A 249 -4.42 -0.23 -15.89
C ARG A 249 -5.41 0.64 -16.69
N SER A 250 -6.32 1.33 -16.00
CA SER A 250 -7.22 2.28 -16.66
C SER A 250 -6.49 3.51 -17.21
N ARG A 251 -5.29 3.83 -16.69
CA ARG A 251 -4.53 5.01 -17.08
C ARG A 251 -3.37 4.70 -18.02
N CYS A 252 -2.67 3.58 -17.82
CA CYS A 252 -1.44 3.29 -18.53
C CYS A 252 -1.23 1.78 -18.75
N ARG A 253 -0.27 1.45 -19.60
CA ARG A 253 0.21 0.09 -19.79
C ARG A 253 1.24 -0.23 -18.70
N VAL A 254 1.36 -1.52 -18.38
CA VAL A 254 2.36 -1.99 -17.40
C VAL A 254 3.14 -3.14 -18.04
N LYS A 255 4.46 -2.97 -18.10
CA LYS A 255 5.40 -4.05 -18.41
C LYS A 255 6.08 -4.49 -17.13
N VAL A 256 6.20 -5.81 -16.92
CA VAL A 256 6.82 -6.39 -15.71
C VAL A 256 8.02 -7.23 -16.11
N VAL A 257 9.13 -6.95 -15.47
CA VAL A 257 10.37 -7.73 -15.53
C VAL A 257 10.52 -8.50 -14.23
N SER A 258 10.52 -9.82 -14.31
CA SER A 258 10.64 -10.71 -13.13
C SER A 258 11.11 -12.08 -13.54
N ASP A 259 11.92 -12.71 -12.67
CA ASP A 259 12.35 -14.11 -12.79
C ASP A 259 11.50 -15.07 -11.94
N GLY A 260 10.68 -14.53 -11.01
CA GLY A 260 9.92 -15.34 -10.04
C GLY A 260 8.56 -15.83 -10.52
N VAL A 261 8.01 -15.24 -11.62
CA VAL A 261 6.70 -15.62 -12.16
C VAL A 261 6.80 -15.82 -13.66
N PRO A 262 6.31 -16.96 -14.20
CA PRO A 262 6.35 -17.25 -15.65
C PRO A 262 5.61 -16.19 -16.48
N PRO A 263 6.08 -15.88 -17.70
CA PRO A 263 5.46 -14.86 -18.57
C PRO A 263 3.98 -15.08 -18.87
N GLU A 264 3.55 -16.33 -19.04
CA GLU A 264 2.16 -16.69 -19.29
C GLU A 264 1.25 -16.43 -18.07
N VAL A 265 1.81 -16.51 -16.86
CA VAL A 265 1.10 -16.17 -15.62
C VAL A 265 0.99 -14.65 -15.48
N LEU A 266 2.06 -13.90 -15.74
CA LEU A 266 2.03 -12.43 -15.72
C LEU A 266 0.99 -11.85 -16.68
N ARG A 267 0.82 -12.44 -17.89
CA ARG A 267 -0.24 -12.01 -18.83
C ARG A 267 -1.63 -12.12 -18.25
N ARG A 268 -1.87 -13.12 -17.38
CA ARG A 268 -3.16 -13.26 -16.66
C ARG A 268 -3.34 -12.26 -15.53
N CYS A 269 -2.25 -11.61 -15.10
CA CYS A 269 -2.28 -10.54 -14.11
C CYS A 269 -2.47 -9.15 -14.73
N HIS A 270 -2.99 -9.05 -15.95
CA HIS A 270 -3.26 -7.80 -16.67
C HIS A 270 -2.01 -6.97 -16.97
N VAL A 271 -0.83 -7.57 -17.03
CA VAL A 271 0.45 -6.92 -17.34
C VAL A 271 1.17 -7.61 -18.48
N GLU A 272 2.09 -6.91 -19.11
CA GLU A 272 2.91 -7.40 -20.21
C GLU A 272 4.26 -7.87 -19.64
N PRO A 273 4.62 -9.17 -19.75
CA PRO A 273 5.94 -9.61 -19.35
C PRO A 273 7.01 -9.09 -20.31
N ALA A 274 8.13 -8.65 -19.76
CA ALA A 274 9.29 -8.25 -20.52
C ALA A 274 10.54 -9.02 -20.05
N PRO A 275 11.44 -9.40 -20.95
CA PRO A 275 12.61 -10.20 -20.60
C PRO A 275 13.70 -9.40 -19.86
N SER A 276 13.76 -8.07 -20.07
CA SER A 276 14.63 -7.17 -19.33
C SER A 276 14.08 -5.74 -19.32
N VAL A 277 14.58 -4.92 -18.43
CA VAL A 277 14.23 -3.49 -18.36
C VAL A 277 14.69 -2.76 -19.62
N GLU A 278 15.89 -3.08 -20.12
CA GLU A 278 16.47 -2.48 -21.30
C GLU A 278 15.61 -2.74 -22.54
N GLN A 279 15.14 -3.99 -22.70
CA GLN A 279 14.28 -4.34 -23.82
C GLN A 279 12.91 -3.65 -23.69
N ALA A 280 12.31 -3.64 -22.50
CA ALA A 280 11.05 -2.97 -22.26
C ALA A 280 11.12 -1.46 -22.56
N VAL A 281 12.24 -0.82 -22.21
CA VAL A 281 12.52 0.60 -22.53
C VAL A 281 12.70 0.77 -24.04
N ALA A 282 13.51 -0.07 -24.70
CA ALA A 282 13.75 0.03 -26.15
C ALA A 282 12.46 -0.12 -26.97
N GLU A 283 11.62 -1.08 -26.63
CA GLU A 283 10.30 -1.27 -27.26
C GLU A 283 9.38 -0.05 -27.07
N SER A 284 9.34 0.48 -25.82
CA SER A 284 8.52 1.65 -25.51
C SER A 284 9.02 2.92 -26.21
N LEU A 285 10.35 3.10 -26.33
CA LEU A 285 10.94 4.18 -27.11
C LEU A 285 10.64 4.06 -28.60
N ALA A 286 10.66 2.84 -29.16
CA ALA A 286 10.29 2.64 -30.55
C ALA A 286 8.82 3.01 -30.82
N GLU A 287 7.95 2.83 -29.84
CA GLU A 287 6.52 3.17 -29.94
C GLU A 287 6.25 4.67 -29.75
N TYR A 288 6.83 5.30 -28.72
CA TYR A 288 6.59 6.74 -28.40
C TYR A 288 7.46 7.69 -29.23
N GLY A 289 8.50 7.16 -29.87
CA GLY A 289 9.43 7.94 -30.69
C GLY A 289 10.58 8.58 -29.91
N PRO A 290 11.50 9.25 -30.62
CA PRO A 290 12.76 9.75 -30.04
C PRO A 290 12.59 10.92 -29.07
N GLY A 291 11.42 11.54 -29.04
CA GLY A 291 11.07 12.60 -28.08
C GLY A 291 10.46 12.12 -26.77
N ALA A 292 10.33 10.79 -26.59
CA ALA A 292 9.75 10.21 -25.40
C ALA A 292 10.55 10.56 -24.13
N ARG A 293 9.83 10.92 -23.09
CA ARG A 293 10.42 11.27 -21.79
C ARG A 293 10.33 10.10 -20.84
N ILE A 294 11.42 9.86 -20.12
CA ILE A 294 11.56 8.74 -19.18
C ILE A 294 11.90 9.27 -17.79
N ALA A 295 11.24 8.73 -16.76
CA ALA A 295 11.72 8.81 -15.38
C ALA A 295 12.14 7.42 -14.89
N VAL A 296 13.07 7.41 -13.94
CA VAL A 296 13.48 6.20 -13.22
C VAL A 296 13.28 6.41 -11.74
N ILE A 297 12.51 5.51 -11.10
CA ILE A 297 12.23 5.52 -9.65
C ILE A 297 12.80 4.23 -9.06
N PRO A 298 14.04 4.20 -8.59
CA PRO A 298 14.69 2.96 -8.14
C PRO A 298 14.00 2.29 -6.95
N LYS A 299 13.24 3.04 -6.15
CA LYS A 299 12.54 2.56 -4.95
C LYS A 299 11.10 3.04 -4.94
N GLY A 300 10.32 2.62 -5.96
CA GLY A 300 8.97 3.10 -6.27
C GLY A 300 8.04 3.35 -5.08
N PRO A 301 7.77 2.38 -4.19
CA PRO A 301 6.83 2.58 -3.08
C PRO A 301 7.26 3.62 -2.04
N TYR A 302 8.54 4.01 -2.02
CA TYR A 302 9.10 4.95 -1.03
C TYR A 302 9.28 6.37 -1.57
N VAL A 303 8.92 6.62 -2.81
CA VAL A 303 9.03 7.94 -3.45
C VAL A 303 7.63 8.48 -3.73
N LEU A 304 7.43 9.78 -3.52
CA LEU A 304 6.24 10.52 -3.91
C LEU A 304 6.56 11.41 -5.11
N PRO A 305 6.56 10.87 -6.34
CA PRO A 305 6.75 11.68 -7.52
C PRO A 305 5.46 12.48 -7.78
N TYR A 306 5.63 13.72 -8.22
CA TYR A 306 4.49 14.58 -8.57
C TYR A 306 4.86 15.54 -9.70
N VAL A 307 3.87 16.00 -10.45
CA VAL A 307 4.03 17.04 -11.45
C VAL A 307 4.01 18.40 -10.74
N ALA A 308 5.08 19.20 -10.89
CA ALA A 308 5.28 20.47 -10.18
C ALA A 308 4.52 21.64 -10.85
#